data_6f63c9470be3f71a44884db77859270c
#
_entry.id   6f63c9470be3f71a44884db77859270c
#
_cell.length_a   1.000
_cell.length_b   1.000
_cell.length_c   1.000
_cell.angle_alpha   90.00
_cell.angle_beta   90.00
_cell.angle_gamma   90.00
#
_symmetry.space_group_name_H-M   'P 1'
#
loop_
_entity.id
_entity.type
_entity.pdbx_description
1 polymer ?
#
loop_
_entity_poly.entity_id
_entity_poly.type
_entity_poly.pdbx_seq_one_letter_code
_entity_poly.pdbx_strand_id
1 'polypeptide(L)'
;MNKNLAITVLTWNDWKNTVCCLESIYQSSYNNFDVILVNNNSDKEHIDKIIEWSKNKIKTEDEEFEYNPNKSIEIIEVKKNLIIENKGQKRIYLINSTAKKNERWAVNLGCTAGLNLGYKFSLEQKYEYIARVDCDFIVTKNYLEEIINTLENNDDFIAASPKIIHGGLRHTIWWHGFKRSWSFLKFHRLMNLKKKRIIDDPSIKGIVETDAVCGCCSVYKSKGLLLAGLGDEDFFFGPEDMELSFRLNKFGRLIVNLNLKTFHKIVSSSMVSGWLSRSYYEAKGFLILIKKSGDFLDKIIGYPYFLLRIPYFLILLILKKREKDRVFGFCLGCYDFFFKKR
;
A
#
# COMPACT_ATOMS: atom_id res chain seq x y z
N MET A 1 25.62 6.75 -4.43
CA MET A 1 25.57 5.66 -5.46
C MET A 1 24.21 5.70 -6.14
N ASN A 2 24.16 5.61 -7.46
CA ASN A 2 22.92 5.75 -8.22
C ASN A 2 22.26 4.36 -8.38
N LYS A 3 21.52 3.91 -7.37
CA LYS A 3 20.87 2.60 -7.31
C LYS A 3 19.62 2.57 -8.19
N ASN A 4 19.38 1.49 -8.94
CA ASN A 4 18.18 1.40 -9.75
C ASN A 4 16.95 1.02 -8.91
N LEU A 5 15.88 1.81 -9.09
CA LEU A 5 14.63 1.72 -8.35
C LEU A 5 13.46 1.41 -9.28
N ALA A 6 12.67 0.40 -8.97
CA ALA A 6 11.35 0.19 -9.56
C ALA A 6 10.27 0.73 -8.62
N ILE A 7 9.38 1.58 -9.12
CA ILE A 7 8.27 2.13 -8.33
C ILE A 7 6.98 1.48 -8.79
N THR A 8 6.46 0.55 -8.01
CA THR A 8 5.18 -0.12 -8.29
C THR A 8 4.02 0.77 -7.87
N VAL A 9 3.20 1.15 -8.83
CA VAL A 9 1.94 1.88 -8.63
C VAL A 9 0.79 0.99 -9.10
N LEU A 10 -0.14 0.68 -8.20
CA LEU A 10 -1.33 -0.10 -8.52
C LEU A 10 -2.51 0.82 -8.75
N THR A 11 -3.19 0.70 -9.90
CA THR A 11 -4.35 1.53 -10.23
C THR A 11 -5.58 0.69 -10.58
N TRP A 12 -6.74 1.17 -10.15
CA TRP A 12 -8.06 0.64 -10.52
C TRP A 12 -9.09 1.75 -10.55
N ASN A 13 -9.55 2.10 -11.75
CA ASN A 13 -10.61 3.08 -12.01
C ASN A 13 -10.43 4.45 -11.30
N ASP A 14 -9.18 4.87 -11.10
CA ASP A 14 -8.83 6.13 -10.44
C ASP A 14 -7.71 6.88 -11.16
N TRP A 15 -7.95 7.25 -12.42
CA TRP A 15 -6.95 7.93 -13.21
C TRP A 15 -6.51 9.29 -12.63
N LYS A 16 -7.45 10.04 -11.99
CA LYS A 16 -7.14 11.37 -11.46
C LYS A 16 -6.08 11.33 -10.36
N ASN A 17 -6.26 10.46 -9.37
CA ASN A 17 -5.28 10.29 -8.31
C ASN A 17 -4.00 9.63 -8.85
N THR A 18 -4.12 8.63 -9.72
CA THR A 18 -2.96 8.00 -10.36
C THR A 18 -2.09 9.03 -11.08
N VAL A 19 -2.68 9.94 -11.84
CA VAL A 19 -1.96 11.01 -12.55
C VAL A 19 -1.29 11.99 -11.59
N CYS A 20 -1.95 12.39 -10.51
CA CYS A 20 -1.34 13.21 -9.45
C CYS A 20 -0.16 12.51 -8.79
N CYS A 21 -0.31 11.23 -8.45
CA CYS A 21 0.76 10.42 -7.88
C CYS A 21 1.96 10.35 -8.82
N LEU A 22 1.73 9.98 -10.08
CA LEU A 22 2.77 9.91 -11.09
C LEU A 22 3.47 11.27 -11.29
N GLU A 23 2.73 12.37 -11.38
CA GLU A 23 3.31 13.71 -11.51
C GLU A 23 4.28 14.00 -10.36
N SER A 24 3.90 13.72 -9.11
CA SER A 24 4.77 13.91 -7.95
C SER A 24 6.03 13.03 -7.99
N ILE A 25 5.91 11.79 -8.45
CA ILE A 25 7.05 10.87 -8.62
C ILE A 25 8.03 11.40 -9.68
N TYR A 26 7.53 11.88 -10.83
CA TYR A 26 8.36 12.36 -11.92
C TYR A 26 9.08 13.69 -11.60
N GLN A 27 8.64 14.43 -10.59
CA GLN A 27 9.29 15.62 -10.09
C GLN A 27 10.36 15.34 -9.02
N SER A 28 10.59 14.07 -8.69
CA SER A 28 11.64 13.70 -7.75
C SER A 28 13.03 14.15 -8.22
N SER A 29 13.87 14.55 -7.25
CA SER A 29 15.32 14.79 -7.45
C SER A 29 16.08 13.51 -7.82
N TYR A 30 15.57 12.34 -7.40
CA TYR A 30 16.14 11.05 -7.77
C TYR A 30 15.86 10.73 -9.23
N ASN A 31 16.88 10.34 -9.99
CA ASN A 31 16.74 10.20 -11.46
C ASN A 31 16.87 8.75 -11.95
N ASN A 32 17.31 7.80 -11.12
CA ASN A 32 17.55 6.41 -11.54
C ASN A 32 16.38 5.50 -11.16
N PHE A 33 15.20 5.78 -11.70
CA PHE A 33 14.02 4.96 -11.46
C PHE A 33 13.19 4.73 -12.72
N ASP A 34 12.39 3.68 -12.68
CA ASP A 34 11.28 3.42 -13.60
C ASP A 34 10.00 3.14 -12.80
N VAL A 35 8.86 3.43 -13.41
CA VAL A 35 7.55 3.15 -12.81
C VAL A 35 6.99 1.87 -13.40
N ILE A 36 6.56 0.97 -12.53
CA ILE A 36 5.82 -0.25 -12.90
C ILE A 36 4.35 0.01 -12.57
N LEU A 37 3.61 0.49 -13.57
CA LEU A 37 2.19 0.79 -13.43
C LEU A 37 1.38 -0.48 -13.66
N VAL A 38 0.73 -0.98 -12.61
CA VAL A 38 -0.14 -2.15 -12.70
C VAL A 38 -1.58 -1.71 -12.83
N ASN A 39 -2.16 -1.93 -14.00
CA ASN A 39 -3.58 -1.79 -14.24
C ASN A 39 -4.32 -3.03 -13.74
N ASN A 40 -5.07 -2.90 -12.65
CA ASN A 40 -5.78 -3.99 -12.00
C ASN A 40 -7.23 -4.13 -12.51
N ASN A 41 -7.40 -4.33 -13.83
CA ASN A 41 -8.71 -4.44 -14.48
C ASN A 41 -9.52 -3.13 -14.42
N SER A 42 -8.90 -2.00 -14.73
CA SER A 42 -9.63 -0.73 -14.92
C SER A 42 -10.34 -0.71 -16.28
N ASP A 43 -11.37 0.13 -16.37
CA ASP A 43 -12.01 0.47 -17.63
C ASP A 43 -11.00 1.17 -18.56
N LYS A 44 -11.14 0.97 -19.86
CA LYS A 44 -10.20 1.48 -20.87
C LYS A 44 -10.00 3.00 -20.75
N GLU A 45 -11.06 3.77 -20.50
CA GLU A 45 -11.01 5.21 -20.36
C GLU A 45 -9.97 5.65 -19.33
N HIS A 46 -9.83 4.94 -18.19
CA HIS A 46 -8.88 5.30 -17.14
C HIS A 46 -7.43 5.17 -17.61
N ILE A 47 -7.12 4.16 -18.38
CA ILE A 47 -5.77 3.96 -18.94
C ILE A 47 -5.51 4.98 -20.05
N ASP A 48 -6.49 5.24 -20.92
CA ASP A 48 -6.38 6.25 -21.98
C ASP A 48 -6.08 7.64 -21.38
N LYS A 49 -6.71 8.00 -20.23
CA LYS A 49 -6.42 9.26 -19.52
C LYS A 49 -4.99 9.33 -18.97
N ILE A 50 -4.45 8.24 -18.46
CA ILE A 50 -3.05 8.19 -18.02
C ILE A 50 -2.09 8.36 -19.20
N ILE A 51 -2.41 7.74 -20.34
CA ILE A 51 -1.64 7.90 -21.59
C ILE A 51 -1.73 9.34 -22.12
N GLU A 52 -2.90 9.97 -22.07
CA GLU A 52 -3.07 11.39 -22.41
C GLU A 52 -2.22 12.30 -21.51
N TRP A 53 -2.17 12.03 -20.21
CA TRP A 53 -1.32 12.78 -19.28
C TRP A 53 0.18 12.64 -19.62
N SER A 54 0.66 11.43 -19.93
CA SER A 54 2.08 11.23 -20.30
C SER A 54 2.51 12.02 -21.55
N LYS A 55 1.54 12.40 -22.39
CA LYS A 55 1.70 13.22 -23.60
C LYS A 55 1.37 14.70 -23.39
N ASN A 56 1.29 15.16 -22.15
CA ASN A 56 0.94 16.54 -21.77
C ASN A 56 -0.45 17.03 -22.22
N LYS A 57 -1.39 16.10 -22.49
CA LYS A 57 -2.76 16.46 -22.88
C LYS A 57 -3.70 16.68 -21.67
N ILE A 58 -3.31 16.23 -20.50
CA ILE A 58 -4.04 16.40 -19.25
C ILE A 58 -3.12 17.08 -18.25
N LYS A 59 -3.61 18.17 -17.65
CA LYS A 59 -2.99 18.84 -16.51
C LYS A 59 -3.48 18.24 -15.21
N THR A 60 -2.64 18.25 -14.20
CA THR A 60 -2.99 17.90 -12.82
C THR A 60 -2.35 18.89 -11.86
N GLU A 61 -3.00 19.13 -10.74
CA GLU A 61 -2.58 20.12 -9.75
C GLU A 61 -2.63 19.51 -8.35
N ASP A 62 -1.66 19.88 -7.54
CA ASP A 62 -1.63 19.63 -6.10
C ASP A 62 -0.78 20.71 -5.42
N GLU A 63 -0.96 20.90 -4.12
CA GLU A 63 -0.19 21.89 -3.35
C GLU A 63 1.29 21.52 -3.21
N GLU A 64 1.64 20.23 -3.40
CA GLU A 64 2.99 19.71 -3.22
C GLU A 64 3.84 19.73 -4.49
N PHE A 65 3.25 20.03 -5.65
CA PHE A 65 3.98 20.11 -6.91
C PHE A 65 3.33 21.08 -7.91
N GLU A 66 4.16 21.62 -8.79
CA GLU A 66 3.71 22.34 -9.98
C GLU A 66 3.68 21.39 -11.20
N TYR A 67 2.63 21.50 -12.02
CA TYR A 67 2.52 20.71 -13.22
C TYR A 67 3.69 20.99 -14.19
N ASN A 68 4.38 19.93 -14.64
CA ASN A 68 5.43 20.06 -15.65
C ASN A 68 4.87 19.88 -17.06
N PRO A 69 4.72 20.95 -17.86
CA PRO A 69 4.20 20.87 -19.23
C PRO A 69 5.21 20.32 -20.25
N ASN A 70 6.48 20.20 -19.87
CA ASN A 70 7.58 19.81 -20.77
C ASN A 70 8.04 18.34 -20.53
N LYS A 71 7.26 17.55 -19.80
CA LYS A 71 7.61 16.14 -19.59
C LYS A 71 7.36 15.35 -20.86
N SER A 72 8.24 14.38 -21.11
CA SER A 72 8.04 13.34 -22.12
C SER A 72 8.25 12.00 -21.44
N ILE A 73 7.14 11.30 -21.20
CA ILE A 73 7.16 10.02 -20.48
C ILE A 73 6.76 8.91 -21.43
N GLU A 74 7.70 8.01 -21.68
CA GLU A 74 7.47 6.83 -22.49
C GLU A 74 6.69 5.79 -21.68
N ILE A 75 5.56 5.31 -22.22
CA ILE A 75 4.80 4.20 -21.66
C ILE A 75 5.01 2.98 -22.55
N ILE A 76 5.56 1.91 -21.96
CA ILE A 76 5.85 0.64 -22.61
C ILE A 76 4.93 -0.43 -22.03
N GLU A 77 4.07 -1.01 -22.85
CA GLU A 77 3.25 -2.13 -22.41
C GLU A 77 4.10 -3.39 -22.24
N VAL A 78 4.02 -4.00 -21.06
CA VAL A 78 4.78 -5.19 -20.72
C VAL A 78 4.17 -6.40 -21.43
N LYS A 79 4.96 -6.95 -22.37
CA LYS A 79 4.67 -8.22 -23.05
C LYS A 79 5.49 -9.34 -22.44
N LYS A 80 5.07 -10.58 -22.69
CA LYS A 80 5.83 -11.78 -22.29
C LYS A 80 7.27 -11.69 -22.81
N ASN A 81 8.23 -11.98 -21.92
CA ASN A 81 9.68 -11.94 -22.21
C ASN A 81 10.29 -10.53 -22.46
N LEU A 82 9.62 -9.45 -22.02
CA LEU A 82 10.25 -8.13 -22.06
C LEU A 82 11.49 -8.13 -21.13
N ILE A 83 12.63 -7.71 -21.66
CA ILE A 83 13.88 -7.48 -20.91
C ILE A 83 14.18 -5.99 -20.95
N ILE A 84 14.47 -5.40 -19.79
CA ILE A 84 14.88 -4.00 -19.69
C ILE A 84 16.40 -3.94 -19.69
N GLU A 85 16.99 -3.52 -20.82
CA GLU A 85 18.43 -3.38 -20.95
C GLU A 85 18.97 -2.18 -20.14
N ASN A 86 18.31 -1.02 -20.25
CA ASN A 86 18.69 0.21 -19.56
C ASN A 86 17.60 0.61 -18.55
N LYS A 87 17.85 0.36 -17.26
CA LYS A 87 16.98 0.73 -16.15
C LYS A 87 17.17 2.18 -15.72
N GLY A 88 16.20 2.73 -15.02
CA GLY A 88 16.28 4.06 -14.43
C GLY A 88 16.20 5.20 -15.45
N GLN A 89 15.45 4.99 -16.52
CA GLN A 89 15.23 5.97 -17.59
C GLN A 89 13.96 6.79 -17.41
N LYS A 90 13.34 6.71 -16.23
CA LYS A 90 12.05 7.33 -15.95
C LYS A 90 10.96 6.93 -16.96
N ARG A 91 10.89 5.65 -17.33
CA ARG A 91 9.83 5.09 -18.17
C ARG A 91 8.71 4.52 -17.32
N ILE A 92 7.53 4.40 -17.92
CA ILE A 92 6.42 3.62 -17.34
C ILE A 92 6.34 2.29 -18.05
N TYR A 93 6.48 1.20 -17.31
CA TYR A 93 6.17 -0.15 -17.76
C TYR A 93 4.76 -0.51 -17.31
N LEU A 94 3.83 -0.57 -18.27
CA LEU A 94 2.41 -0.83 -18.01
C LEU A 94 2.15 -2.33 -18.05
N ILE A 95 1.72 -2.88 -16.92
CA ILE A 95 1.24 -4.26 -16.79
C ILE A 95 -0.29 -4.23 -16.79
N ASN A 96 -0.92 -4.78 -17.83
CA ASN A 96 -2.36 -4.91 -17.91
C ASN A 96 -2.83 -6.25 -17.35
N SER A 97 -3.67 -6.23 -16.33
CA SER A 97 -4.35 -7.41 -15.82
C SER A 97 -5.87 -7.27 -15.99
N THR A 98 -6.46 -8.25 -16.65
CA THR A 98 -7.92 -8.40 -16.75
C THR A 98 -8.45 -9.50 -15.83
N ALA A 99 -7.54 -10.12 -15.05
CA ALA A 99 -7.88 -11.21 -14.16
C ALA A 99 -8.67 -10.72 -12.94
N LYS A 100 -9.54 -11.59 -12.45
CA LYS A 100 -10.33 -11.39 -11.24
C LYS A 100 -10.06 -12.53 -10.27
N LYS A 101 -10.02 -12.22 -8.97
CA LYS A 101 -9.91 -13.25 -7.96
C LYS A 101 -11.25 -13.94 -7.72
N ASN A 102 -11.22 -15.22 -7.42
CA ASN A 102 -12.43 -15.94 -7.00
C ASN A 102 -12.77 -15.60 -5.54
N GLU A 103 -13.13 -14.36 -5.30
CA GLU A 103 -13.50 -13.82 -4.00
C GLU A 103 -14.84 -13.08 -4.10
N ARG A 104 -15.53 -12.95 -2.97
CA ARG A 104 -16.80 -12.25 -2.90
C ARG A 104 -16.61 -10.76 -3.30
N TRP A 105 -17.42 -10.30 -4.25
CA TRP A 105 -17.36 -8.95 -4.85
C TRP A 105 -16.04 -8.58 -5.56
N ALA A 106 -15.15 -9.53 -5.80
CA ALA A 106 -13.94 -9.23 -6.54
C ALA A 106 -14.24 -8.90 -8.00
N VAL A 107 -13.82 -7.71 -8.42
CA VAL A 107 -13.87 -7.25 -9.82
C VAL A 107 -12.47 -7.18 -10.44
N ASN A 108 -11.43 -7.42 -9.63
CA ASN A 108 -10.03 -7.41 -9.99
C ASN A 108 -9.24 -8.44 -9.16
N LEU A 109 -7.92 -8.40 -9.18
CA LEU A 109 -7.06 -9.30 -8.40
C LEU A 109 -6.98 -8.98 -6.90
N GLY A 110 -7.46 -7.82 -6.47
CA GLY A 110 -7.21 -7.26 -5.15
C GLY A 110 -5.86 -6.54 -5.06
N CYS A 111 -5.56 -6.05 -3.87
CA CYS A 111 -4.35 -5.27 -3.62
C CYS A 111 -3.09 -6.13 -3.77
N THR A 112 -3.01 -7.19 -3.00
CA THR A 112 -1.79 -8.02 -2.91
C THR A 112 -1.40 -8.66 -4.23
N ALA A 113 -2.34 -9.35 -4.88
CA ALA A 113 -2.01 -10.04 -6.14
C ALA A 113 -1.73 -9.03 -7.27
N GLY A 114 -2.40 -7.87 -7.28
CA GLY A 114 -2.06 -6.79 -8.21
C GLY A 114 -0.64 -6.27 -8.00
N LEU A 115 -0.24 -5.97 -6.75
CA LEU A 115 1.12 -5.54 -6.42
C LEU A 115 2.16 -6.59 -6.74
N ASN A 116 1.86 -7.87 -6.50
CA ASN A 116 2.77 -8.96 -6.80
C ASN A 116 3.16 -9.04 -8.29
N LEU A 117 2.27 -8.64 -9.21
CA LEU A 117 2.63 -8.52 -10.64
C LEU A 117 3.78 -7.53 -10.84
N GLY A 118 3.70 -6.36 -10.20
CA GLY A 118 4.75 -5.34 -10.28
C GLY A 118 6.03 -5.77 -9.57
N TYR A 119 5.94 -6.35 -8.38
CA TYR A 119 7.10 -6.82 -7.63
C TYR A 119 7.83 -7.95 -8.36
N LYS A 120 7.08 -8.94 -8.86
CA LYS A 120 7.64 -10.05 -9.64
C LYS A 120 8.38 -9.54 -10.86
N PHE A 121 7.76 -8.68 -11.66
CA PHE A 121 8.40 -8.06 -12.81
C PHE A 121 9.67 -7.31 -12.42
N SER A 122 9.63 -6.50 -11.35
CA SER A 122 10.78 -5.74 -10.86
C SER A 122 11.95 -6.64 -10.43
N LEU A 123 11.65 -7.75 -9.75
CA LEU A 123 12.67 -8.74 -9.35
C LEU A 123 13.26 -9.48 -10.55
N GLU A 124 12.43 -9.90 -11.51
CA GLU A 124 12.87 -10.53 -12.77
C GLU A 124 13.78 -9.60 -13.57
N GLN A 125 13.49 -8.29 -13.58
CA GLN A 125 14.33 -7.27 -14.20
C GLN A 125 15.53 -6.87 -13.33
N LYS A 126 15.72 -7.46 -12.14
CA LYS A 126 16.87 -7.25 -11.24
C LYS A 126 17.03 -5.78 -10.80
N TYR A 127 15.95 -5.10 -10.45
CA TYR A 127 16.05 -3.82 -9.74
C TYR A 127 16.61 -4.03 -8.33
N GLU A 128 17.47 -3.10 -7.87
CA GLU A 128 18.10 -3.19 -6.55
C GLU A 128 17.12 -2.81 -5.43
N TYR A 129 16.21 -1.88 -5.75
CA TYR A 129 15.16 -1.40 -4.86
C TYR A 129 13.80 -1.48 -5.53
N ILE A 130 12.78 -1.78 -4.73
CA ILE A 130 11.39 -1.82 -5.16
C ILE A 130 10.60 -0.94 -4.20
N ALA A 131 9.97 0.12 -4.70
CA ALA A 131 9.04 0.94 -3.97
C ALA A 131 7.60 0.50 -4.24
N ARG A 132 6.75 0.60 -3.24
CA ARG A 132 5.30 0.69 -3.38
C ARG A 132 4.87 2.12 -3.09
N VAL A 133 4.13 2.70 -4.01
CA VAL A 133 3.44 3.98 -3.82
C VAL A 133 2.00 3.79 -4.32
N ASP A 134 1.04 3.88 -3.42
CA ASP A 134 -0.37 3.74 -3.80
C ASP A 134 -0.80 4.96 -4.63
N CYS A 135 -1.73 4.78 -5.56
CA CYS A 135 -2.10 5.80 -6.56
C CYS A 135 -2.74 7.07 -5.96
N ASP A 136 -3.14 7.05 -4.70
CA ASP A 136 -3.68 8.20 -3.95
C ASP A 136 -2.64 8.86 -3.02
N PHE A 137 -1.34 8.65 -3.31
CA PHE A 137 -0.22 9.28 -2.60
C PHE A 137 0.42 10.39 -3.42
N ILE A 138 0.92 11.39 -2.70
CA ILE A 138 1.81 12.42 -3.23
C ILE A 138 3.14 12.31 -2.49
N VAL A 139 4.21 12.17 -3.25
CA VAL A 139 5.58 12.12 -2.71
C VAL A 139 6.25 13.50 -2.82
N THR A 140 7.07 13.86 -1.84
CA THR A 140 7.85 15.10 -1.91
C THR A 140 9.07 14.92 -2.81
N LYS A 141 9.58 16.03 -3.33
CA LYS A 141 10.66 16.04 -4.33
C LYS A 141 11.91 15.25 -3.93
N ASN A 142 12.31 15.30 -2.66
CA ASN A 142 13.51 14.62 -2.14
C ASN A 142 13.22 13.21 -1.57
N TYR A 143 11.97 12.77 -1.54
CA TYR A 143 11.58 11.52 -0.88
C TYR A 143 12.35 10.30 -1.37
N LEU A 144 12.41 10.08 -2.69
CA LEU A 144 13.03 8.87 -3.26
C LEU A 144 14.54 8.84 -2.99
N GLU A 145 15.21 9.96 -3.11
CA GLU A 145 16.64 10.07 -2.87
C GLU A 145 16.98 9.79 -1.39
N GLU A 146 16.30 10.47 -0.50
CA GLU A 146 16.53 10.35 0.93
C GLU A 146 16.17 8.99 1.51
N ILE A 147 15.11 8.33 1.02
CA ILE A 147 14.71 7.00 1.49
C ILE A 147 15.71 5.93 1.03
N ILE A 148 16.26 6.05 -0.19
CA ILE A 148 17.32 5.17 -0.69
C ILE A 148 18.59 5.38 0.13
N ASN A 149 19.02 6.64 0.35
CA ASN A 149 20.16 6.96 1.19
C ASN A 149 20.00 6.39 2.60
N THR A 150 18.79 6.47 3.16
CA THR A 150 18.49 5.90 4.48
C THR A 150 18.71 4.38 4.51
N LEU A 151 18.29 3.68 3.47
CA LEU A 151 18.48 2.21 3.37
C LEU A 151 19.94 1.82 3.10
N GLU A 152 20.72 2.68 2.42
CA GLU A 152 22.15 2.43 2.15
C GLU A 152 23.03 2.70 3.38
N ASN A 153 22.60 3.55 4.32
CA ASN A 153 23.37 3.88 5.52
C ASN A 153 23.54 2.70 6.49
N ASN A 154 22.77 1.63 6.34
CA ASN A 154 22.89 0.43 7.16
C ASN A 154 22.46 -0.82 6.40
N ASP A 155 23.34 -1.81 6.33
CA ASP A 155 23.11 -3.06 5.62
C ASP A 155 21.98 -3.89 6.22
N ASP A 156 21.73 -3.74 7.53
CA ASP A 156 20.65 -4.42 8.24
C ASP A 156 19.26 -3.85 7.89
N PHE A 157 19.19 -2.63 7.36
CA PHE A 157 17.91 -2.05 6.94
C PHE A 157 17.43 -2.73 5.66
N ILE A 158 16.25 -3.34 5.73
CA ILE A 158 15.70 -4.12 4.61
C ILE A 158 14.49 -3.46 3.95
N ALA A 159 13.76 -2.64 4.69
CA ALA A 159 12.68 -1.80 4.19
C ALA A 159 12.51 -0.54 5.02
N ALA A 160 12.00 0.50 4.36
CA ALA A 160 11.77 1.80 4.98
C ALA A 160 10.45 2.43 4.52
N SER A 161 9.83 3.21 5.40
CA SER A 161 8.70 4.08 5.09
C SER A 161 8.98 5.52 5.55
N PRO A 162 8.34 6.52 4.95
CA PRO A 162 8.35 7.88 5.46
C PRO A 162 7.33 8.05 6.59
N LYS A 163 7.33 9.21 7.25
CA LYS A 163 6.16 9.72 7.97
C LYS A 163 5.08 10.12 6.98
N ILE A 164 3.85 9.66 7.18
CA ILE A 164 2.75 9.91 6.26
C ILE A 164 1.80 10.93 6.88
N ILE A 165 1.53 11.99 6.14
CA ILE A 165 0.65 13.08 6.51
C ILE A 165 -0.72 12.85 5.87
N HIS A 166 -1.78 13.21 6.58
CA HIS A 166 -3.15 13.17 6.08
C HIS A 166 -3.37 14.27 5.04
N GLY A 167 -3.66 13.92 3.79
CA GLY A 167 -3.75 14.86 2.68
C GLY A 167 -4.79 15.96 2.85
N GLY A 168 -5.94 15.67 3.46
CA GLY A 168 -6.97 16.69 3.77
C GLY A 168 -6.77 17.45 5.10
N LEU A 169 -5.81 17.02 5.93
CA LEU A 169 -5.46 17.64 7.22
C LEU A 169 -3.93 17.69 7.32
N ARG A 170 -3.32 18.52 6.51
CA ARG A 170 -1.87 18.57 6.24
C ARG A 170 -0.96 18.78 7.46
N HIS A 171 -1.50 19.09 8.62
CA HIS A 171 -0.78 19.15 9.88
C HIS A 171 -0.98 17.93 10.76
N THR A 172 -1.62 16.86 10.24
CA THR A 172 -1.94 15.68 11.02
C THR A 172 -1.20 14.47 10.47
N ILE A 173 -0.45 13.80 11.34
CA ILE A 173 0.19 12.54 11.00
C ILE A 173 -0.88 11.47 10.84
N TRP A 174 -0.89 10.83 9.68
CA TRP A 174 -1.73 9.67 9.40
C TRP A 174 -1.04 8.38 9.86
N TRP A 175 0.29 8.27 9.61
CA TRP A 175 1.09 7.12 10.01
C TRP A 175 2.56 7.51 10.27
N HIS A 176 3.20 6.89 11.27
CA HIS A 176 4.60 7.16 11.66
C HIS A 176 5.30 5.95 12.28
N GLY A 177 4.84 4.76 11.95
CA GLY A 177 5.38 3.49 12.44
C GLY A 177 4.36 2.67 13.22
N PHE A 178 4.72 1.42 13.40
CA PHE A 178 3.93 0.42 14.09
C PHE A 178 4.83 -0.40 15.02
N LYS A 179 4.40 -0.61 16.25
CA LYS A 179 5.01 -1.57 17.17
C LYS A 179 4.00 -2.65 17.52
N ARG A 180 4.37 -3.91 17.24
CA ARG A 180 3.61 -5.07 17.69
C ARG A 180 3.61 -5.10 19.21
N SER A 181 2.48 -5.21 19.80
CA SER A 181 2.31 -5.25 21.25
C SER A 181 1.48 -6.47 21.60
N TRP A 182 1.95 -7.22 22.57
CA TRP A 182 1.29 -8.38 23.19
C TRP A 182 -0.02 -8.05 23.90
N SER A 183 -0.40 -6.79 23.96
CA SER A 183 -1.65 -6.37 24.59
C SER A 183 -2.77 -6.41 23.56
N PHE A 184 -3.67 -7.36 23.69
CA PHE A 184 -4.95 -7.45 23.00
C PHE A 184 -5.70 -6.11 22.89
N LEU A 185 -5.63 -5.26 23.92
CA LEU A 185 -6.18 -3.91 23.90
C LEU A 185 -5.52 -2.99 22.85
N LYS A 186 -4.26 -3.25 22.47
CA LYS A 186 -3.57 -2.46 21.43
C LYS A 186 -3.86 -2.97 20.01
N PHE A 187 -4.09 -4.28 19.84
CA PHE A 187 -4.66 -4.83 18.61
C PHE A 187 -6.07 -4.26 18.38
N HIS A 188 -6.83 -4.10 19.44
CA HIS A 188 -8.11 -3.39 19.46
C HIS A 188 -7.97 -1.90 19.06
N ARG A 189 -6.88 -1.23 19.43
CA ARG A 189 -6.61 0.16 19.05
C ARG A 189 -6.37 0.32 17.55
N LEU A 190 -5.78 -0.67 16.88
CA LEU A 190 -5.68 -0.71 15.42
C LEU A 190 -7.06 -0.77 14.75
N MET A 191 -8.03 -1.45 15.36
CA MET A 191 -9.38 -1.62 14.82
C MET A 191 -10.36 -0.52 15.22
N ASN A 192 -10.17 0.15 16.37
CA ASN A 192 -11.00 1.26 16.86
C ASN A 192 -10.28 2.61 16.71
N LEU A 193 -10.00 2.97 15.48
CA LEU A 193 -9.34 4.20 15.10
C LEU A 193 -10.17 5.48 15.35
N LYS A 194 -10.55 5.74 16.59
CA LYS A 194 -10.54 7.12 17.05
C LYS A 194 -9.08 7.46 17.38
N LYS A 195 -8.24 7.52 16.35
CA LYS A 195 -6.88 8.02 16.50
C LYS A 195 -6.97 9.39 17.13
N LYS A 196 -6.36 9.55 18.27
CA LYS A 196 -5.97 10.89 18.76
C LYS A 196 -5.17 11.48 17.59
N ARG A 197 -5.68 12.55 16.96
CA ARG A 197 -4.98 13.21 15.86
C ARG A 197 -3.62 13.64 16.38
N ILE A 198 -2.56 13.11 15.82
CA ILE A 198 -1.20 13.51 16.17
C ILE A 198 -0.86 14.64 15.21
N ILE A 199 -0.61 15.81 15.78
CA ILE A 199 -0.16 16.96 15.00
C ILE A 199 1.30 16.72 14.60
N ASP A 200 1.64 17.04 13.37
CA ASP A 200 3.01 16.96 12.87
C ASP A 200 3.86 18.09 13.49
N ASP A 201 4.56 17.72 14.53
CA ASP A 201 5.45 18.62 15.26
C ASP A 201 6.91 18.42 14.81
N PRO A 202 7.73 19.49 14.68
CA PRO A 202 9.15 19.39 14.32
C PRO A 202 10.01 18.49 15.22
N SER A 203 9.57 18.23 16.46
CA SER A 203 10.24 17.29 17.36
C SER A 203 10.08 15.82 16.93
N ILE A 204 9.07 15.50 16.08
CA ILE A 204 8.82 14.15 15.55
C ILE A 204 9.75 13.94 14.34
N LYS A 205 10.99 13.57 14.61
CA LYS A 205 12.09 13.43 13.64
C LYS A 205 13.00 12.26 13.97
N GLY A 206 13.90 11.94 13.03
CA GLY A 206 14.88 10.88 13.17
C GLY A 206 14.46 9.59 12.45
N ILE A 207 15.26 8.56 12.62
CA ILE A 207 15.02 7.22 12.09
C ILE A 207 14.64 6.32 13.25
N VAL A 208 13.48 5.66 13.16
CA VAL A 208 12.97 4.77 14.21
C VAL A 208 12.69 3.38 13.65
N GLU A 209 12.97 2.36 14.46
CA GLU A 209 12.60 0.99 14.10
C GLU A 209 11.09 0.77 14.24
N THR A 210 10.55 -0.02 13.33
CA THR A 210 9.14 -0.39 13.27
C THR A 210 8.99 -1.90 13.04
N ASP A 211 7.88 -2.48 13.49
CA ASP A 211 7.57 -3.88 13.22
C ASP A 211 6.81 -4.08 11.91
N ALA A 212 6.30 -2.99 11.33
CA ALA A 212 5.74 -2.98 10.00
C ALA A 212 6.00 -1.63 9.31
N VAL A 213 6.28 -1.68 7.99
CA VAL A 213 6.30 -0.51 7.11
C VAL A 213 4.88 -0.28 6.57
N CYS A 214 4.57 0.97 6.23
CA CYS A 214 3.26 1.27 5.65
C CYS A 214 3.15 0.76 4.22
N GLY A 215 2.18 -0.09 3.96
CA GLY A 215 1.94 -0.63 2.63
C GLY A 215 1.68 0.43 1.55
N CYS A 216 1.10 1.57 1.92
CA CYS A 216 0.75 2.59 0.95
C CYS A 216 1.95 3.38 0.38
N CYS A 217 3.06 3.47 1.14
CA CYS A 217 4.28 4.16 0.72
C CYS A 217 5.49 3.57 1.45
N SER A 218 6.25 2.72 0.76
CA SER A 218 7.41 2.01 1.32
C SER A 218 8.41 1.66 0.24
N VAL A 219 9.68 1.49 0.65
CA VAL A 219 10.76 1.03 -0.21
C VAL A 219 11.41 -0.19 0.42
N TYR A 220 11.64 -1.20 -0.40
CA TYR A 220 12.24 -2.48 -0.02
C TYR A 220 13.57 -2.67 -0.75
N LYS A 221 14.60 -3.18 -0.06
CA LYS A 221 15.72 -3.81 -0.77
C LYS A 221 15.20 -5.08 -1.46
N SER A 222 15.48 -5.27 -2.74
CA SER A 222 14.99 -6.43 -3.51
C SER A 222 15.39 -7.75 -2.88
N LYS A 223 16.59 -7.83 -2.28
CA LYS A 223 17.02 -8.99 -1.50
C LYS A 223 16.03 -9.37 -0.40
N GLY A 224 15.39 -8.37 0.23
CA GLY A 224 14.39 -8.61 1.27
C GLY A 224 13.15 -9.31 0.75
N LEU A 225 12.61 -8.84 -0.36
CA LEU A 225 11.44 -9.46 -1.00
C LEU A 225 11.77 -10.86 -1.54
N LEU A 226 12.99 -11.09 -2.02
CA LEU A 226 13.44 -12.44 -2.44
C LEU A 226 13.50 -13.41 -1.26
N LEU A 227 13.99 -12.99 -0.10
CA LEU A 227 14.12 -13.82 1.09
C LEU A 227 12.78 -14.05 1.79
N ALA A 228 11.97 -12.99 1.94
CA ALA A 228 10.68 -13.06 2.62
C ALA A 228 9.57 -13.65 1.74
N GLY A 229 9.75 -13.64 0.43
CA GLY A 229 8.71 -13.90 -0.55
C GLY A 229 7.82 -12.67 -0.80
N LEU A 230 7.02 -12.74 -1.84
CA LEU A 230 6.08 -11.67 -2.21
C LEU A 230 4.91 -11.58 -1.22
N GLY A 231 4.01 -10.61 -1.44
CA GLY A 231 2.79 -10.48 -0.67
C GLY A 231 1.95 -11.76 -0.70
N ASP A 232 1.35 -12.10 0.42
CA ASP A 232 0.50 -13.30 0.52
C ASP A 232 -0.87 -13.04 -0.11
N GLU A 233 -1.16 -13.72 -1.21
CA GLU A 233 -2.37 -13.49 -2.00
C GLU A 233 -3.66 -13.99 -1.34
N ASP A 234 -3.59 -14.59 -0.17
CA ASP A 234 -4.79 -14.84 0.64
C ASP A 234 -5.43 -13.53 1.13
N PHE A 235 -4.67 -12.43 1.14
CA PHE A 235 -5.18 -11.10 1.41
C PHE A 235 -5.64 -10.44 0.10
N PHE A 236 -6.94 -10.25 -0.05
CA PHE A 236 -7.47 -9.47 -1.17
C PHE A 236 -7.25 -7.96 -0.92
N PHE A 237 -7.55 -7.53 0.30
CA PHE A 237 -7.38 -6.17 0.83
C PHE A 237 -7.32 -6.25 2.35
N GLY A 238 -6.46 -5.46 2.97
CA GLY A 238 -6.38 -5.41 4.44
C GLY A 238 -4.94 -5.48 4.93
N PRO A 239 -4.59 -6.20 6.01
CA PRO A 239 -3.28 -6.09 6.63
C PRO A 239 -2.19 -6.93 5.94
N GLU A 240 -2.16 -6.93 4.60
CA GLU A 240 -1.16 -7.63 3.80
C GLU A 240 0.24 -7.07 4.00
N ASP A 241 0.32 -5.75 4.22
CA ASP A 241 1.57 -5.03 4.50
C ASP A 241 2.17 -5.41 5.85
N MET A 242 1.32 -5.61 6.86
CA MET A 242 1.75 -6.11 8.17
C MET A 242 2.28 -7.54 8.06
N GLU A 243 1.58 -8.42 7.34
CA GLU A 243 2.00 -9.82 7.14
C GLU A 243 3.36 -9.88 6.43
N LEU A 244 3.52 -9.16 5.33
CA LEU A 244 4.79 -9.06 4.61
C LEU A 244 5.90 -8.49 5.50
N SER A 245 5.60 -7.45 6.27
CA SER A 245 6.55 -6.83 7.21
C SER A 245 7.02 -7.81 8.28
N PHE A 246 6.12 -8.62 8.84
CA PHE A 246 6.50 -9.62 9.85
C PHE A 246 7.41 -10.71 9.26
N ARG A 247 7.27 -11.05 7.97
CA ARG A 247 8.21 -11.94 7.30
C ARG A 247 9.55 -11.25 7.02
N LEU A 248 9.54 -10.01 6.55
CA LEU A 248 10.74 -9.22 6.29
C LEU A 248 11.59 -9.02 7.55
N ASN A 249 10.97 -8.77 8.71
CA ASN A 249 11.65 -8.59 9.99
C ASN A 249 12.53 -9.79 10.40
N LYS A 250 12.36 -10.95 9.79
CA LYS A 250 13.22 -12.13 10.03
C LYS A 250 14.58 -12.00 9.31
N PHE A 251 14.69 -11.08 8.36
CA PHE A 251 15.86 -10.97 7.49
C PHE A 251 16.56 -9.60 7.60
N GLY A 252 16.03 -8.68 8.41
CA GLY A 252 16.62 -7.38 8.65
C GLY A 252 15.64 -6.43 9.31
N ARG A 253 16.11 -5.23 9.66
CA ARG A 253 15.33 -4.23 10.39
C ARG A 253 14.45 -3.42 9.43
N LEU A 254 13.23 -3.15 9.87
CA LEU A 254 12.30 -2.22 9.22
C LEU A 254 12.34 -0.88 9.94
N ILE A 255 12.33 0.19 9.18
CA ILE A 255 12.48 1.54 9.75
C ILE A 255 11.43 2.52 9.20
N VAL A 256 11.23 3.58 9.96
CA VAL A 256 10.54 4.80 9.51
C VAL A 256 11.51 5.95 9.58
N ASN A 257 11.69 6.65 8.47
CA ASN A 257 12.41 7.93 8.48
C ASN A 257 11.40 9.06 8.71
N LEU A 258 11.33 9.55 9.95
CA LEU A 258 10.41 10.60 10.39
C LEU A 258 10.77 11.99 9.85
N ASN A 259 11.97 12.16 9.25
CA ASN A 259 12.37 13.40 8.60
C ASN A 259 11.70 13.54 7.22
N LEU A 260 11.29 12.42 6.61
CA LEU A 260 10.64 12.39 5.31
C LEU A 260 9.12 12.44 5.45
N LYS A 261 8.47 13.16 4.55
CA LYS A 261 7.01 13.29 4.51
C LYS A 261 6.49 12.87 3.15
N THR A 262 5.34 12.20 3.17
CA THR A 262 4.50 11.97 2.00
C THR A 262 3.05 12.23 2.40
N PHE A 263 2.16 12.43 1.43
CA PHE A 263 0.78 12.80 1.70
C PHE A 263 -0.16 11.74 1.16
N HIS A 264 -1.05 11.25 2.01
CA HIS A 264 -2.10 10.32 1.64
C HIS A 264 -3.40 11.09 1.40
N LYS A 265 -3.88 11.16 0.17
CA LYS A 265 -5.09 11.92 -0.20
C LYS A 265 -6.36 11.42 0.50
N ILE A 266 -6.38 10.18 0.95
CA ILE A 266 -7.52 9.53 1.63
C ILE A 266 -8.81 9.75 0.82
N VAL A 267 -8.81 9.26 -0.40
CA VAL A 267 -9.98 9.34 -1.28
C VAL A 267 -10.84 8.10 -1.06
N SER A 268 -12.12 8.23 -1.31
CA SER A 268 -13.08 7.11 -1.19
C SER A 268 -12.93 6.04 -2.29
N SER A 269 -12.02 6.21 -3.23
CA SER A 269 -11.72 5.29 -4.33
C SER A 269 -10.82 4.14 -3.89
N SER A 270 -11.25 3.37 -2.89
CA SER A 270 -10.55 2.13 -2.58
C SER A 270 -10.94 1.05 -3.60
N MET A 271 -10.02 0.13 -3.93
CA MET A 271 -10.29 -1.09 -4.74
C MET A 271 -11.47 -1.92 -4.23
N VAL A 272 -12.09 -1.46 -3.16
CA VAL A 272 -13.21 -2.06 -2.47
C VAL A 272 -14.30 -0.99 -2.35
N SER A 273 -15.31 -1.08 -3.20
CA SER A 273 -16.44 -0.15 -3.19
C SER A 273 -17.36 -0.42 -2.00
N GLY A 274 -17.57 0.60 -1.16
CA GLY A 274 -18.56 0.60 -0.11
C GLY A 274 -18.13 -0.06 1.22
N TRP A 275 -18.85 0.29 2.29
CA TRP A 275 -18.57 -0.18 3.66
C TRP A 275 -18.78 -1.69 3.83
N LEU A 276 -19.67 -2.30 3.05
CA LEU A 276 -19.96 -3.73 3.10
C LEU A 276 -18.73 -4.56 2.75
N SER A 277 -18.18 -4.36 1.55
CA SER A 277 -17.03 -5.09 1.05
C SER A 277 -15.75 -4.75 1.85
N ARG A 278 -15.57 -3.48 2.22
CA ARG A 278 -14.42 -3.06 3.03
C ARG A 278 -14.39 -3.78 4.38
N SER A 279 -15.50 -3.76 5.11
CA SER A 279 -15.57 -4.42 6.42
C SER A 279 -15.44 -5.94 6.34
N TYR A 280 -15.92 -6.53 5.25
CA TYR A 280 -15.72 -7.95 4.96
C TYR A 280 -14.24 -8.29 4.81
N TYR A 281 -13.53 -7.60 3.93
CA TYR A 281 -12.12 -7.89 3.68
C TYR A 281 -11.23 -7.54 4.87
N GLU A 282 -11.52 -6.45 5.59
CA GLU A 282 -10.82 -6.10 6.84
C GLU A 282 -10.98 -7.22 7.88
N ALA A 283 -12.20 -7.68 8.15
CA ALA A 283 -12.44 -8.75 9.13
C ALA A 283 -11.76 -10.06 8.72
N LYS A 284 -11.96 -10.49 7.48
CA LYS A 284 -11.35 -11.71 6.94
C LYS A 284 -9.82 -11.62 6.92
N GLY A 285 -9.27 -10.47 6.51
CA GLY A 285 -7.83 -10.22 6.45
C GLY A 285 -7.17 -10.29 7.82
N PHE A 286 -7.76 -9.67 8.84
CA PHE A 286 -7.21 -9.77 10.21
C PHE A 286 -7.27 -11.19 10.77
N LEU A 287 -8.32 -11.95 10.49
CA LEU A 287 -8.39 -13.35 10.88
C LEU A 287 -7.33 -14.21 10.17
N ILE A 288 -7.06 -13.91 8.89
CA ILE A 288 -5.96 -14.54 8.14
C ILE A 288 -4.61 -14.15 8.76
N LEU A 289 -4.40 -12.88 9.12
CA LEU A 289 -3.18 -12.42 9.78
C LEU A 289 -2.94 -13.15 11.10
N ILE A 290 -3.97 -13.29 11.95
CA ILE A 290 -3.89 -14.07 13.19
C ILE A 290 -3.53 -15.53 12.90
N LYS A 291 -4.13 -16.13 11.87
CA LYS A 291 -3.87 -17.52 11.48
C LYS A 291 -2.42 -17.73 11.05
N LYS A 292 -1.87 -16.82 10.23
CA LYS A 292 -0.55 -17.00 9.57
C LYS A 292 0.60 -16.46 10.40
N SER A 293 0.43 -15.32 11.03
CA SER A 293 1.49 -14.59 11.71
C SER A 293 1.28 -14.46 13.22
N GLY A 294 0.11 -14.87 13.72
CA GLY A 294 -0.20 -14.88 15.14
C GLY A 294 0.46 -16.06 15.86
N ASP A 295 0.99 -15.79 17.04
CA ASP A 295 1.43 -16.82 17.97
C ASP A 295 0.25 -17.52 18.68
N PHE A 296 0.56 -18.34 19.65
CA PHE A 296 -0.45 -19.08 20.44
C PHE A 296 -1.42 -18.15 21.19
N LEU A 297 -0.88 -17.10 21.81
CA LEU A 297 -1.70 -16.11 22.54
C LEU A 297 -2.55 -15.26 21.60
N ASP A 298 -1.98 -14.82 20.47
CA ASP A 298 -2.72 -14.10 19.44
C ASP A 298 -3.95 -14.91 18.95
N LYS A 299 -3.79 -16.23 18.81
CA LYS A 299 -4.88 -17.11 18.37
C LYS A 299 -5.94 -17.32 19.45
N ILE A 300 -5.51 -17.61 20.71
CA ILE A 300 -6.44 -17.82 21.83
C ILE A 300 -7.24 -16.55 22.13
N ILE A 301 -6.64 -15.38 22.00
CA ILE A 301 -7.31 -14.11 22.32
C ILE A 301 -8.01 -13.55 21.09
N GLY A 302 -7.37 -13.61 19.94
CA GLY A 302 -7.83 -12.96 18.70
C GLY A 302 -9.11 -13.57 18.15
N TYR A 303 -9.19 -14.91 18.05
CA TYR A 303 -10.41 -15.54 17.53
C TYR A 303 -11.65 -15.31 18.39
N PRO A 304 -11.62 -15.52 19.74
CA PRO A 304 -12.75 -15.17 20.58
C PRO A 304 -13.14 -13.70 20.49
N TYR A 305 -12.16 -12.80 20.38
CA TYR A 305 -12.44 -11.38 20.21
C TYR A 305 -13.28 -11.08 18.97
N PHE A 306 -12.94 -11.65 17.81
CA PHE A 306 -13.73 -11.47 16.60
C PHE A 306 -15.13 -12.04 16.74
N LEU A 307 -15.27 -13.20 17.37
CA LEU A 307 -16.56 -13.83 17.62
C LEU A 307 -17.43 -13.01 18.60
N LEU A 308 -16.86 -12.50 19.68
CA LEU A 308 -17.55 -11.66 20.65
C LEU A 308 -17.96 -10.28 20.10
N ARG A 309 -17.32 -9.79 19.05
CA ARG A 309 -17.75 -8.56 18.36
C ARG A 309 -19.03 -8.74 17.57
N ILE A 310 -19.38 -9.94 17.16
CA ILE A 310 -20.63 -10.20 16.42
C ILE A 310 -21.85 -9.74 17.21
N PRO A 311 -22.12 -10.20 18.46
CA PRO A 311 -23.24 -9.71 19.24
C PRO A 311 -23.18 -8.21 19.54
N TYR A 312 -21.98 -7.65 19.75
CA TYR A 312 -21.83 -6.21 19.92
C TYR A 312 -22.29 -5.43 18.67
N PHE A 313 -21.90 -5.88 17.47
CA PHE A 313 -22.35 -5.26 16.24
C PHE A 313 -23.83 -5.47 15.96
N LEU A 314 -24.41 -6.60 16.35
CA LEU A 314 -25.87 -6.83 16.24
C LEU A 314 -26.65 -5.85 17.14
N ILE A 315 -26.15 -5.56 18.34
CA ILE A 315 -26.72 -4.52 19.22
C ILE A 315 -26.62 -3.14 18.57
N LEU A 316 -25.48 -2.80 17.95
CA LEU A 316 -25.32 -1.54 17.23
C LEU A 316 -26.27 -1.42 16.02
N LEU A 317 -26.60 -2.51 15.35
CA LEU A 317 -27.60 -2.54 14.26
C LEU A 317 -29.00 -2.13 14.77
N ILE A 318 -29.36 -2.61 15.96
CA ILE A 318 -30.67 -2.28 16.59
C ILE A 318 -30.69 -0.79 16.97
N LEU A 319 -29.57 -0.28 17.52
CA LEU A 319 -29.49 1.07 18.05
C LEU A 319 -29.17 2.15 17.01
N LYS A 320 -28.42 1.80 15.93
CA LYS A 320 -27.95 2.74 14.89
C LYS A 320 -28.15 2.20 13.51
N LYS A 321 -29.27 2.53 12.88
CA LYS A 321 -29.62 2.10 11.51
C LYS A 321 -28.57 2.44 10.41
N ARG A 322 -27.61 3.32 10.66
CA ARG A 322 -26.63 3.83 9.69
C ARG A 322 -25.40 2.94 9.43
N GLU A 323 -25.23 1.85 10.17
CA GLU A 323 -24.03 0.99 10.06
C GLU A 323 -24.33 -0.43 9.53
N LYS A 324 -25.46 -0.66 8.89
CA LYS A 324 -25.89 -2.00 8.45
C LYS A 324 -24.84 -2.70 7.58
N ASP A 325 -24.36 -2.01 6.56
CA ASP A 325 -23.38 -2.58 5.61
C ASP A 325 -22.07 -2.97 6.28
N ARG A 326 -21.61 -2.12 7.23
CA ARG A 326 -20.38 -2.37 7.98
C ARG A 326 -20.49 -3.61 8.87
N VAL A 327 -21.60 -3.72 9.58
CA VAL A 327 -21.86 -4.87 10.46
C VAL A 327 -22.03 -6.14 9.65
N PHE A 328 -22.83 -6.08 8.60
CA PHE A 328 -23.08 -7.24 7.74
C PHE A 328 -21.79 -7.71 7.05
N GLY A 329 -20.97 -6.79 6.53
CA GLY A 329 -19.67 -7.10 5.97
C GLY A 329 -18.74 -7.79 6.96
N PHE A 330 -18.65 -7.26 8.19
CA PHE A 330 -17.84 -7.87 9.25
C PHE A 330 -18.29 -9.29 9.58
N CYS A 331 -19.59 -9.50 9.78
CA CYS A 331 -20.14 -10.83 10.08
C CYS A 331 -19.89 -11.83 8.95
N LEU A 332 -20.07 -11.41 7.69
CA LEU A 332 -19.78 -12.25 6.52
C LEU A 332 -18.29 -12.56 6.39
N GLY A 333 -17.40 -11.60 6.69
CA GLY A 333 -15.96 -11.83 6.70
C GLY A 333 -15.54 -12.89 7.72
N CYS A 334 -16.10 -12.81 8.93
CA CYS A 334 -15.91 -13.84 9.95
C CYS A 334 -16.47 -15.20 9.52
N TYR A 335 -17.69 -15.21 9.00
CA TYR A 335 -18.35 -16.45 8.52
C TYR A 335 -17.53 -17.13 7.43
N ASP A 336 -17.13 -16.41 6.38
CA ASP A 336 -16.37 -16.98 5.26
C ASP A 336 -14.98 -17.48 5.73
N PHE A 337 -14.37 -16.84 6.72
CA PHE A 337 -13.10 -17.32 7.26
C PHE A 337 -13.22 -18.65 8.00
N PHE A 338 -14.27 -18.83 8.84
CA PHE A 338 -14.41 -20.01 9.66
C PHE A 338 -15.11 -21.19 8.93
N PHE A 339 -16.01 -20.92 8.02
CA PHE A 339 -16.94 -21.94 7.48
C PHE A 339 -16.85 -22.15 5.96
N LYS A 340 -16.35 -21.17 5.20
CA LYS A 340 -16.20 -21.38 3.76
C LYS A 340 -14.94 -22.18 3.48
N LYS A 341 -15.10 -23.43 3.02
CA LYS A 341 -13.97 -24.22 2.50
C LYS A 341 -13.37 -23.49 1.31
N ARG A 342 -12.04 -23.32 1.35
CA ARG A 342 -11.24 -22.81 0.22
C ARG A 342 -11.10 -23.86 -0.85
#